data_03215e86fd42fee4ffe450a53fb15269
#
_entry.id   03215e86fd42fee4ffe450a53fb15269
#
_cell.length_a   1.000
_cell.length_b   1.000
_cell.length_c   1.000
_cell.angle_alpha   90.00
_cell.angle_beta   90.00
_cell.angle_gamma   90.00
#
_symmetry.space_group_name_H-M   'P 1'
#
loop_
_entity.id
_entity.type
_entity.pdbx_description
1 polymer ?
#
loop_
_entity_poly.entity_id
_entity_poly.type
_entity_poly.pdbx_seq_one_letter_code
_entity_poly.pdbx_strand_id
1 'polypeptide(L)'
;MHDNAFGASIKIDSLETFLQRSNEDLKDYNFGENVYDVNLVRTAVDRDIEAIVYDIDKYYKLWGQNCNEPLIFIGDINITRNDVNVIGKNNDTVKFMKNGITYIKFFAKDMIEELADLDDIKIEVIGKVSVNHWMGKTSPQIMIESYEVRNGEFEF
;
A
#
# COMPACT_ATOMS: atom_id res chain seq x y z
N MET A 1 3.84 -15.75 -21.84
CA MET A 1 4.92 -15.45 -20.87
C MET A 1 4.41 -14.27 -20.06
N HIS A 2 4.40 -14.34 -18.75
CA HIS A 2 3.96 -13.20 -17.93
C HIS A 2 5.13 -12.25 -17.82
N ASP A 3 4.94 -11.00 -18.19
CA ASP A 3 6.03 -9.99 -18.22
C ASP A 3 6.60 -9.68 -16.83
N ASN A 4 5.89 -10.06 -15.76
CA ASN A 4 6.24 -9.76 -14.37
C ASN A 4 6.61 -11.00 -13.53
N ALA A 5 6.80 -12.15 -14.15
CA ALA A 5 7.20 -13.37 -13.44
C ALA A 5 8.09 -14.25 -14.30
N PHE A 6 9.19 -14.70 -13.72
CA PHE A 6 10.00 -15.76 -14.29
C PHE A 6 10.26 -16.85 -13.24
N GLY A 7 10.50 -18.05 -13.70
CA GLY A 7 10.90 -19.15 -12.84
C GLY A 7 12.20 -19.78 -13.36
N ALA A 8 13.08 -20.12 -12.44
CA ALA A 8 14.31 -20.83 -12.75
C ALA A 8 14.47 -22.04 -11.81
N SER A 9 15.09 -23.10 -12.33
CA SER A 9 15.48 -24.24 -11.54
C SER A 9 17.00 -24.22 -11.37
N ILE A 10 17.46 -24.24 -10.10
CA ILE A 10 18.89 -24.19 -9.76
C ILE A 10 19.22 -25.45 -8.96
N LYS A 11 20.36 -26.09 -9.27
CA LYS A 11 20.85 -27.20 -8.46
C LYS A 11 21.20 -26.66 -7.07
N ILE A 12 20.85 -27.42 -6.04
CA ILE A 12 21.02 -26.99 -4.65
C ILE A 12 22.49 -26.64 -4.33
N ASP A 13 23.43 -27.40 -4.88
CA ASP A 13 24.88 -27.20 -4.72
C ASP A 13 25.39 -25.92 -5.40
N SER A 14 24.58 -25.33 -6.29
CA SER A 14 24.92 -24.10 -7.01
C SER A 14 24.20 -22.87 -6.46
N LEU A 15 23.32 -23.04 -5.47
CA LEU A 15 22.48 -21.97 -4.94
C LEU A 15 23.31 -20.84 -4.31
N GLU A 16 24.29 -21.19 -3.50
CA GLU A 16 25.16 -20.23 -2.82
C GLU A 16 25.98 -19.39 -3.82
N THR A 17 26.58 -20.07 -4.80
CA THR A 17 27.31 -19.40 -5.88
C THR A 17 26.43 -18.49 -6.72
N PHE A 18 25.20 -18.92 -6.99
CA PHE A 18 24.22 -18.11 -7.71
C PHE A 18 23.85 -16.85 -6.92
N LEU A 19 23.55 -16.98 -5.61
CA LEU A 19 23.21 -15.83 -4.76
C LEU A 19 24.37 -14.84 -4.67
N GLN A 20 25.61 -15.33 -4.49
CA GLN A 20 26.78 -14.47 -4.43
C GLN A 20 26.96 -13.67 -5.73
N ARG A 21 26.91 -14.35 -6.89
CA ARG A 21 27.03 -13.67 -8.20
C ARG A 21 25.90 -12.70 -8.45
N SER A 22 24.65 -13.09 -8.18
CA SER A 22 23.52 -12.19 -8.36
C SER A 22 23.62 -10.94 -7.50
N ASN A 23 24.05 -11.08 -6.25
CA ASN A 23 24.26 -9.93 -5.36
C ASN A 23 25.41 -9.04 -5.83
N GLU A 24 26.47 -9.63 -6.39
CA GLU A 24 27.60 -8.89 -6.93
C GLU A 24 27.25 -8.15 -8.23
N ASP A 25 26.54 -8.82 -9.13
CA ASP A 25 26.10 -8.25 -10.40
C ASP A 25 25.07 -7.13 -10.21
N LEU A 26 24.23 -7.22 -9.16
CA LEU A 26 23.16 -6.28 -8.88
C LEU A 26 23.52 -5.21 -7.84
N LYS A 27 24.70 -5.27 -7.21
CA LYS A 27 25.07 -4.33 -6.14
C LYS A 27 25.05 -2.85 -6.54
N ASP A 28 25.40 -2.58 -7.80
CA ASP A 28 25.43 -1.23 -8.37
C ASP A 28 24.20 -0.95 -9.25
N TYR A 29 23.25 -1.90 -9.31
CA TYR A 29 22.03 -1.73 -10.08
C TYR A 29 21.05 -0.86 -9.30
N ASN A 30 20.79 0.32 -9.84
CA ASN A 30 19.74 1.17 -9.32
C ASN A 30 18.39 0.64 -9.82
N PHE A 31 17.63 -0.02 -8.92
CA PHE A 31 16.28 -0.49 -9.23
C PHE A 31 15.29 0.67 -9.48
N GLY A 32 15.76 1.92 -9.37
CA GLY A 32 14.97 3.11 -9.51
C GLY A 32 14.08 3.37 -8.27
N GLU A 33 13.51 4.52 -8.23
CA GLU A 33 12.41 4.80 -7.30
C GLU A 33 11.16 4.07 -7.79
N ASN A 34 10.34 3.58 -6.86
CA ASN A 34 9.04 3.03 -7.22
C ASN A 34 8.18 4.14 -7.81
N VAL A 35 8.00 4.11 -9.11
CA VAL A 35 7.12 5.04 -9.82
C VAL A 35 5.74 4.41 -9.91
N TYR A 36 4.75 5.09 -9.37
CA TYR A 36 3.35 4.67 -9.44
C TYR A 36 2.60 5.52 -10.45
N ASP A 37 1.97 4.87 -11.42
CA ASP A 37 1.04 5.53 -12.35
C ASP A 37 -0.34 5.59 -11.68
N VAL A 38 -0.65 6.76 -11.11
CA VAL A 38 -1.85 6.97 -10.31
C VAL A 38 -2.99 7.46 -11.19
N ASN A 39 -4.13 6.76 -11.14
CA ASN A 39 -5.29 7.08 -11.96
C ASN A 39 -6.17 8.19 -11.36
N LEU A 40 -6.12 8.36 -10.04
CA LEU A 40 -6.94 9.35 -9.35
C LEU A 40 -6.19 9.95 -8.17
N VAL A 41 -6.31 11.27 -8.00
CA VAL A 41 -5.71 12.03 -6.88
C VAL A 41 -6.83 12.65 -6.06
N ARG A 42 -6.79 12.45 -4.74
CA ARG A 42 -7.71 13.04 -3.76
C ARG A 42 -6.95 13.46 -2.50
N THR A 43 -7.62 14.24 -1.68
CA THR A 43 -7.19 14.54 -0.31
C THR A 43 -8.18 13.91 0.68
N ALA A 44 -7.74 13.65 1.89
CA ALA A 44 -8.60 13.01 2.91
C ALA A 44 -9.84 13.82 3.28
N VAL A 45 -9.91 15.11 2.92
CA VAL A 45 -11.08 15.97 3.16
C VAL A 45 -12.10 15.92 2.03
N ASP A 46 -11.79 15.30 0.91
CA ASP A 46 -12.71 15.18 -0.22
C ASP A 46 -13.87 14.24 0.14
N ARG A 47 -15.09 14.72 -0.06
CA ARG A 47 -16.32 14.02 0.36
C ARG A 47 -16.77 12.93 -0.61
N ASP A 48 -16.15 12.85 -1.78
CA ASP A 48 -16.51 11.91 -2.84
C ASP A 48 -15.72 10.58 -2.79
N ILE A 49 -14.72 10.46 -1.91
CA ILE A 49 -13.88 9.25 -1.83
C ILE A 49 -14.72 7.99 -1.60
N GLU A 50 -15.69 8.04 -0.68
CA GLU A 50 -16.55 6.89 -0.40
C GLU A 50 -17.34 6.46 -1.65
N ALA A 51 -17.92 7.41 -2.37
CA ALA A 51 -18.65 7.14 -3.61
C ALA A 51 -17.73 6.55 -4.68
N ILE A 52 -16.52 7.09 -4.81
CA ILE A 52 -15.49 6.59 -5.74
C ILE A 52 -15.12 5.15 -5.42
N VAL A 53 -14.91 4.80 -4.14
CA VAL A 53 -14.61 3.43 -3.73
C VAL A 53 -15.70 2.48 -4.18
N TYR A 54 -16.97 2.80 -3.91
CA TYR A 54 -18.09 1.97 -4.33
C TYR A 54 -18.24 1.90 -5.85
N ASP A 55 -17.99 2.99 -6.56
CA ASP A 55 -18.11 3.02 -8.02
C ASP A 55 -17.03 2.17 -8.69
N ILE A 56 -15.79 2.22 -8.22
CA ILE A 56 -14.70 1.38 -8.74
C ILE A 56 -14.93 -0.09 -8.39
N ASP A 57 -15.35 -0.40 -7.15
CA ASP A 57 -15.58 -1.77 -6.69
C ASP A 57 -16.67 -2.49 -7.50
N LYS A 58 -17.63 -1.79 -8.06
CA LYS A 58 -18.63 -2.40 -8.98
C LYS A 58 -18.00 -3.14 -10.16
N TYR A 59 -16.81 -2.71 -10.56
CA TYR A 59 -16.08 -3.27 -11.71
C TYR A 59 -14.97 -4.24 -11.31
N TYR A 60 -14.93 -4.73 -10.05
CA TYR A 60 -13.85 -5.59 -9.54
C TYR A 60 -13.56 -6.82 -10.41
N LYS A 61 -14.56 -7.33 -11.16
CA LYS A 61 -14.40 -8.47 -12.07
C LYS A 61 -13.67 -8.15 -13.37
N LEU A 62 -13.45 -6.87 -13.67
CA LEU A 62 -12.76 -6.44 -14.88
C LEU A 62 -11.24 -6.39 -14.69
N TRP A 63 -10.80 -6.24 -13.43
CA TRP A 63 -9.38 -6.11 -13.11
C TRP A 63 -8.66 -7.45 -13.25
N GLY A 64 -7.48 -7.43 -13.85
CA GLY A 64 -6.66 -8.62 -14.06
C GLY A 64 -5.69 -8.45 -15.22
N GLN A 65 -5.45 -9.52 -15.95
CA GLN A 65 -4.53 -9.50 -17.07
C GLN A 65 -4.97 -8.51 -18.14
N ASN A 66 -4.10 -7.56 -18.47
CA ASN A 66 -4.31 -6.46 -19.43
C ASN A 66 -5.36 -5.40 -19.01
N CYS A 67 -5.84 -5.43 -17.76
CA CYS A 67 -6.69 -4.39 -17.20
C CYS A 67 -6.30 -4.18 -15.74
N ASN A 68 -5.34 -3.31 -15.50
CA ASN A 68 -4.85 -3.06 -14.15
C ASN A 68 -5.94 -2.42 -13.29
N GLU A 69 -5.99 -2.82 -12.04
CA GLU A 69 -6.81 -2.17 -11.03
C GLU A 69 -6.32 -0.73 -10.83
N PRO A 70 -7.24 0.26 -10.81
CA PRO A 70 -6.84 1.65 -10.66
C PRO A 70 -6.19 1.92 -9.31
N LEU A 71 -5.14 2.72 -9.33
CA LEU A 71 -4.49 3.26 -8.16
C LEU A 71 -5.05 4.64 -7.82
N ILE A 72 -5.33 4.85 -6.55
CA ILE A 72 -5.73 6.14 -6.00
C ILE A 72 -4.64 6.67 -5.06
N PHE A 73 -4.27 7.93 -5.25
CA PHE A 73 -3.49 8.68 -4.27
C PHE A 73 -4.43 9.44 -3.35
N ILE A 74 -4.20 9.36 -2.04
CA ILE A 74 -4.91 10.15 -1.04
C ILE A 74 -3.89 10.86 -0.17
N GLY A 75 -3.88 12.19 -0.29
CA GLY A 75 -3.04 13.08 0.50
C GLY A 75 -3.74 13.61 1.75
N ASP A 76 -2.99 14.32 2.57
CA ASP A 76 -3.45 15.07 3.75
C ASP A 76 -4.24 14.21 4.78
N ILE A 77 -3.86 12.95 4.95
CA ILE A 77 -4.45 12.10 5.99
C ILE A 77 -3.77 12.45 7.31
N ASN A 78 -4.51 13.12 8.19
CA ASN A 78 -4.04 13.46 9.53
C ASN A 78 -4.72 12.53 10.54
N ILE A 79 -3.93 11.74 11.26
CA ILE A 79 -4.36 10.81 12.30
C ILE A 79 -3.45 10.92 13.52
N THR A 80 -3.86 10.31 14.62
CA THR A 80 -3.03 10.20 15.82
C THR A 80 -2.55 8.75 15.97
N ARG A 81 -1.57 8.54 16.82
CA ARG A 81 -1.09 7.20 17.18
C ARG A 81 -2.22 6.28 17.67
N ASN A 82 -3.20 6.84 18.37
CA ASN A 82 -4.34 6.10 18.89
C ASN A 82 -5.32 5.62 17.81
N ASP A 83 -5.30 6.23 16.63
CA ASP A 83 -6.12 5.81 15.49
C ASP A 83 -5.52 4.61 14.78
N VAL A 84 -4.22 4.33 14.98
CA VAL A 84 -3.48 3.26 14.33
C VAL A 84 -3.62 1.96 15.10
N ASN A 85 -4.18 0.95 14.46
CA ASN A 85 -4.34 -0.39 15.00
C ASN A 85 -3.39 -1.36 14.30
N VAL A 86 -2.58 -2.06 15.07
CA VAL A 86 -1.76 -3.15 14.58
C VAL A 86 -2.52 -4.46 14.79
N ILE A 87 -2.79 -5.17 13.74
CA ILE A 87 -3.63 -6.36 13.73
C ILE A 87 -2.94 -7.54 12.99
N GLY A 88 -3.62 -8.67 12.94
CA GLY A 88 -3.12 -9.88 12.30
C GLY A 88 -2.40 -10.82 13.29
N LYS A 89 -2.25 -12.08 12.88
CA LYS A 89 -1.63 -13.11 13.72
C LYS A 89 -0.17 -12.81 14.08
N ASN A 90 0.52 -12.12 13.18
CA ASN A 90 1.94 -11.80 13.32
C ASN A 90 2.16 -10.32 13.74
N ASN A 91 1.08 -9.56 14.02
CA ASN A 91 1.14 -8.12 14.27
C ASN A 91 1.91 -7.37 13.16
N ASP A 92 1.60 -7.66 11.93
CA ASP A 92 2.26 -7.14 10.74
C ASP A 92 1.31 -6.40 9.78
N THR A 93 0.12 -6.07 10.25
CA THR A 93 -0.88 -5.35 9.47
C THR A 93 -1.27 -4.07 10.19
N VAL A 94 -1.15 -2.95 9.50
CA VAL A 94 -1.61 -1.64 9.98
C VAL A 94 -3.01 -1.38 9.47
N LYS A 95 -3.88 -0.91 10.35
CA LYS A 95 -5.23 -0.48 10.04
C LYS A 95 -5.54 0.82 10.76
N PHE A 96 -6.07 1.79 10.05
CA PHE A 96 -6.65 3.01 10.63
C PHE A 96 -7.90 3.44 9.86
N MET A 97 -8.67 4.36 10.44
CA MET A 97 -9.87 4.90 9.81
C MET A 97 -9.81 6.42 9.78
N LYS A 98 -10.17 7.00 8.63
CA LYS A 98 -10.34 8.44 8.47
C LYS A 98 -11.55 8.72 7.60
N ASN A 99 -12.42 9.62 8.08
CA ASN A 99 -13.63 10.06 7.37
C ASN A 99 -14.51 8.92 6.81
N GLY A 100 -14.65 7.83 7.57
CA GLY A 100 -15.45 6.67 7.18
C GLY A 100 -14.74 5.67 6.26
N ILE A 101 -13.55 5.99 5.77
CA ILE A 101 -12.73 5.11 4.95
C ILE A 101 -11.76 4.35 5.84
N THR A 102 -11.67 3.04 5.65
CA THR A 102 -10.67 2.20 6.30
C THR A 102 -9.43 2.08 5.41
N TYR A 103 -8.26 2.29 5.98
CA TYR A 103 -6.97 2.13 5.33
C TYR A 103 -6.28 0.90 5.91
N ILE A 104 -5.77 0.01 5.06
CA ILE A 104 -5.14 -1.25 5.48
C ILE A 104 -3.84 -1.45 4.71
N LYS A 105 -2.75 -1.72 5.44
CA LYS A 105 -1.48 -2.15 4.88
C LYS A 105 -1.09 -3.49 5.48
N PHE A 106 -0.97 -4.50 4.61
CA PHE A 106 -0.42 -5.81 4.99
C PHE A 106 1.10 -5.78 4.94
N PHE A 107 1.73 -6.68 5.70
CA PHE A 107 3.19 -6.83 5.79
C PHE A 107 3.88 -5.50 6.11
N ALA A 108 3.31 -4.75 7.05
CA ALA A 108 3.61 -3.35 7.35
C ALA A 108 4.59 -3.18 8.51
N LYS A 109 5.59 -4.04 8.67
CA LYS A 109 6.56 -3.95 9.79
C LYS A 109 7.30 -2.62 9.78
N ASP A 110 7.80 -2.22 8.60
CA ASP A 110 8.51 -0.95 8.44
C ASP A 110 7.62 0.25 8.81
N MET A 111 6.34 0.24 8.38
CA MET A 111 5.37 1.27 8.73
C MET A 111 5.07 1.30 10.23
N ILE A 112 5.00 0.14 10.89
CA ILE A 112 4.77 0.05 12.33
C ILE A 112 5.92 0.68 13.10
N GLU A 113 7.16 0.39 12.70
CA GLU A 113 8.37 0.95 13.29
C GLU A 113 8.43 2.47 13.08
N GLU A 114 8.14 2.94 11.86
CA GLU A 114 8.14 4.36 11.50
C GLU A 114 7.10 5.16 12.29
N LEU A 115 5.91 4.58 12.50
CA LEU A 115 4.82 5.26 13.23
C LEU A 115 4.91 5.13 14.74
N ALA A 116 5.82 4.30 15.29
CA ALA A 116 5.83 3.95 16.72
C ALA A 116 6.04 5.16 17.64
N ASP A 117 6.90 6.09 17.22
CA ASP A 117 7.34 7.23 18.03
C ASP A 117 6.62 8.54 17.67
N LEU A 118 5.55 8.47 16.84
CA LEU A 118 4.81 9.63 16.39
C LEU A 118 3.47 9.75 17.11
N ASP A 119 3.20 10.89 17.73
CA ASP A 119 1.90 11.20 18.34
C ASP A 119 0.90 11.70 17.28
N ASP A 120 1.31 12.66 16.47
CA ASP A 120 0.56 13.21 15.35
C ASP A 120 1.20 12.73 14.04
N ILE A 121 0.39 12.11 13.19
CA ILE A 121 0.84 11.47 11.96
C ILE A 121 0.15 12.16 10.80
N LYS A 122 0.95 12.75 9.91
CA LYS A 122 0.51 13.15 8.59
C LYS A 122 1.03 12.14 7.56
N ILE A 123 0.11 11.47 6.87
CA ILE A 123 0.45 10.40 5.94
C ILE A 123 -0.24 10.60 4.59
N GLU A 124 0.46 10.25 3.54
CA GLU A 124 -0.05 10.14 2.18
C GLU A 124 0.01 8.69 1.75
N VAL A 125 -0.98 8.23 1.00
CA VAL A 125 -1.05 6.83 0.58
C VAL A 125 -1.36 6.70 -0.89
N ILE A 126 -0.81 5.67 -1.50
CA ILE A 126 -1.22 5.14 -2.80
C ILE A 126 -1.79 3.75 -2.54
N GLY A 127 -2.95 3.46 -3.10
CA GLY A 127 -3.56 2.16 -2.88
C GLY A 127 -4.67 1.83 -3.86
N LYS A 128 -5.19 0.64 -3.68
CA LYS A 128 -6.34 0.12 -4.41
C LYS A 128 -7.59 0.23 -3.56
N VAL A 129 -8.71 0.44 -4.20
CA VAL A 129 -10.00 0.49 -3.51
C VAL A 129 -10.57 -0.90 -3.31
N SER A 130 -11.33 -1.08 -2.26
CA SER A 130 -12.05 -2.33 -2.00
C SER A 130 -13.27 -2.06 -1.13
N VAL A 131 -14.26 -2.92 -1.18
CA VAL A 131 -15.41 -2.88 -0.28
C VAL A 131 -15.38 -4.12 0.61
N ASN A 132 -15.30 -3.89 1.91
CA ASN A 132 -15.38 -4.97 2.87
C ASN A 132 -16.83 -5.34 3.13
N HIS A 133 -17.15 -6.63 2.99
CA HIS A 133 -18.47 -7.19 3.27
C HIS A 133 -18.40 -8.07 4.54
N TRP A 134 -18.92 -7.57 5.64
CA TRP A 134 -18.90 -8.29 6.91
C TRP A 134 -20.25 -8.23 7.61
N MET A 135 -20.82 -9.37 7.99
CA MET A 135 -22.09 -9.49 8.71
C MET A 135 -23.22 -8.62 8.13
N GLY A 136 -23.34 -8.58 6.79
CA GLY A 136 -24.37 -7.80 6.09
C GLY A 136 -24.11 -6.30 6.03
N LYS A 137 -22.98 -5.83 6.54
CA LYS A 137 -22.53 -4.43 6.42
C LYS A 137 -21.46 -4.33 5.35
N THR A 138 -21.47 -3.24 4.63
CA THR A 138 -20.42 -2.87 3.68
C THR A 138 -19.66 -1.66 4.20
N SER A 139 -18.35 -1.64 4.01
CA SER A 139 -17.52 -0.50 4.37
C SER A 139 -16.42 -0.27 3.32
N PRO A 140 -16.24 0.99 2.90
CA PRO A 140 -15.21 1.33 1.93
C PRO A 140 -13.83 1.22 2.56
N GLN A 141 -12.87 0.72 1.80
CA GLN A 141 -11.49 0.61 2.25
C GLN A 141 -10.48 0.87 1.14
N ILE A 142 -9.30 1.31 1.53
CA ILE A 142 -8.12 1.48 0.69
C ILE A 142 -7.07 0.48 1.15
N MET A 143 -6.65 -0.38 0.22
CA MET A 143 -5.55 -1.32 0.41
C MET A 143 -4.26 -0.60 0.03
N ILE A 144 -3.46 -0.23 1.02
CA ILE A 144 -2.26 0.60 0.82
C ILE A 144 -1.17 -0.22 0.12
N GLU A 145 -0.76 0.22 -1.06
CA GLU A 145 0.40 -0.31 -1.79
C GLU A 145 1.68 0.42 -1.35
N SER A 146 1.63 1.75 -1.30
CA SER A 146 2.73 2.61 -0.87
C SER A 146 2.23 3.74 0.01
N TYR A 147 3.11 4.30 0.82
CA TYR A 147 2.81 5.41 1.72
C TYR A 147 4.03 6.29 1.91
N GLU A 148 3.79 7.51 2.35
CA GLU A 148 4.82 8.44 2.81
C GLU A 148 4.34 9.11 4.09
N VAL A 149 5.15 9.10 5.13
CA VAL A 149 4.89 9.81 6.39
C VAL A 149 5.55 11.18 6.30
N ARG A 150 4.73 12.23 6.34
CA ARG A 150 5.21 13.61 6.34
C ARG A 150 5.21 14.14 7.76
N ASN A 151 6.31 13.98 8.45
CA ASN A 151 6.50 14.63 9.75
C ASN A 151 6.78 16.11 9.49
N GLY A 152 5.90 16.95 10.03
CA GLY A 152 5.91 18.38 9.75
C GLY A 152 7.20 19.07 10.17
N GLU A 153 8.05 19.35 9.21
CA GLU A 153 8.76 20.62 9.17
C GLU A 153 8.15 21.41 8.01
N PHE A 154 7.36 22.42 8.34
CA PHE A 154 6.98 23.43 7.37
C PHE A 154 8.26 24.21 7.07
N GLU A 155 8.93 23.89 5.98
CA GLU A 155 9.79 24.88 5.31
C GLU A 155 8.87 25.90 4.64
N PHE A 156 8.93 27.13 5.18
CA PHE A 156 8.31 28.32 4.59
C PHE A 156 9.18 28.85 3.45
#